data_03d5554289514666af59c22d1e5221b3
#
_entry.id   03d5554289514666af59c22d1e5221b3
#
_cell.length_a   1.000
_cell.length_b   1.000
_cell.length_c   1.000
_cell.angle_alpha   90.00
_cell.angle_beta   90.00
_cell.angle_gamma   90.00
#
_symmetry.space_group_name_H-M   'P 1'
#
loop_
_entity.id
_entity.type
_entity.pdbx_description
1 polymer ?
#
loop_
_entity_poly.entity_id
_entity_poly.type
_entity_poly.pdbx_seq_one_letter_code
_entity_poly.pdbx_strand_id
1 'polypeptide(L)'
;MSRKITLPSGATVTLKEAAELKVKDRNRIMLAGDEDTQAAKGIAIGNALLAAIIEDWSYDLLIPSVKKDSIEELSIPDYVALMKETENLTKELFPDIADTVENAADPKVITENSND
;
A
#
# COMPACT_ATOMS: atom_id res chain seq x y z
N MET A 1 -6.60 -3.43 16.54
CA MET A 1 -5.43 -4.03 17.16
C MET A 1 -4.36 -4.28 16.13
N SER A 2 -3.11 -4.11 16.55
CA SER A 2 -1.99 -4.34 15.65
C SER A 2 -1.68 -5.82 15.54
N ARG A 3 -1.08 -6.24 14.44
CA ARG A 3 -0.63 -7.62 14.28
C ARG A 3 0.80 -7.64 13.79
N LYS A 4 1.53 -8.66 14.19
CA LYS A 4 2.93 -8.79 13.84
C LYS A 4 3.09 -9.88 12.79
N ILE A 5 3.84 -9.59 11.74
CA ILE A 5 4.14 -10.58 10.71
C ILE A 5 5.64 -10.77 10.59
N THR A 6 6.05 -11.92 10.05
CA THR A 6 7.45 -12.21 9.79
C THR A 6 7.68 -12.19 8.29
N LEU A 7 8.71 -11.46 7.87
CA LEU A 7 9.04 -11.29 6.46
C LEU A 7 10.03 -12.37 6.00
N PRO A 8 10.21 -12.54 4.68
CA PRO A 8 11.11 -13.58 4.16
C PRO A 8 12.53 -13.52 4.72
N SER A 9 13.03 -12.32 5.04
CA SER A 9 14.39 -12.18 5.59
C SER A 9 14.46 -12.57 7.06
N GLY A 10 13.32 -12.85 7.71
CA GLY A 10 13.27 -13.10 9.14
C GLY A 10 12.95 -11.87 9.96
N ALA A 11 12.91 -10.70 9.33
CA ALA A 11 12.54 -9.48 10.02
C ALA A 11 11.06 -9.54 10.40
N THR A 12 10.70 -8.81 11.46
CA THR A 12 9.31 -8.73 11.90
C THR A 12 8.80 -7.32 11.75
N VAL A 13 7.52 -7.18 11.45
CA VAL A 13 6.86 -5.90 11.27
C VAL A 13 5.54 -5.93 12.00
N THR A 14 5.25 -4.88 12.76
CA THR A 14 3.97 -4.73 13.44
C THR A 14 3.11 -3.79 12.59
N LEU A 15 1.94 -4.27 12.18
CA LEU A 15 1.06 -3.55 11.28
C LEU A 15 -0.21 -3.14 12.01
N LYS A 16 -0.67 -1.93 11.73
CA LYS A 16 -1.99 -1.47 12.18
C LYS A 16 -3.04 -2.10 11.28
N GLU A 17 -4.22 -2.32 11.83
CA GLU A 17 -5.34 -2.78 11.03
C GLU A 17 -6.14 -1.57 10.53
N ALA A 18 -6.95 -1.79 9.48
CA ALA A 18 -7.72 -0.70 8.89
C ALA A 18 -8.57 0.05 9.92
N ALA A 19 -9.10 -0.67 10.90
CA ALA A 19 -9.94 -0.05 11.93
C ALA A 19 -9.18 0.96 12.79
N GLU A 20 -7.84 0.89 12.79
CA GLU A 20 -7.03 1.82 13.58
C GLU A 20 -6.66 3.08 12.80
N LEU A 21 -6.94 3.10 11.51
CA LEU A 21 -6.62 4.25 10.67
C LEU A 21 -7.75 5.25 10.70
N LYS A 22 -7.41 6.51 10.43
CA LYS A 22 -8.36 7.60 10.47
C LYS A 22 -8.48 8.24 9.09
N VAL A 23 -9.49 9.10 8.94
CA VAL A 23 -9.71 9.79 7.67
C VAL A 23 -8.47 10.56 7.23
N LYS A 24 -7.73 11.14 8.16
CA LYS A 24 -6.50 11.86 7.80
C LYS A 24 -5.46 10.96 7.18
N ASP A 25 -5.41 9.69 7.59
CA ASP A 25 -4.48 8.72 7.00
C ASP A 25 -4.91 8.39 5.59
N ARG A 26 -6.21 8.17 5.38
CA ARG A 26 -6.77 7.91 4.06
C ARG A 26 -6.51 9.07 3.11
N ASN A 27 -6.73 10.29 3.57
CA ASN A 27 -6.51 11.47 2.74
C ASN A 27 -5.04 11.61 2.35
N ARG A 28 -4.14 11.33 3.27
CA ARG A 28 -2.70 11.40 2.99
C ARG A 28 -2.31 10.39 1.91
N ILE A 29 -2.90 9.19 1.96
CA ILE A 29 -2.63 8.17 0.94
C ILE A 29 -3.16 8.63 -0.41
N MET A 30 -4.35 9.20 -0.45
CA MET A 30 -4.92 9.70 -1.71
C MET A 30 -4.05 10.80 -2.32
N LEU A 31 -3.57 11.71 -1.48
CA LEU A 31 -2.74 12.82 -1.96
C LEU A 31 -1.39 12.34 -2.47
N ALA A 32 -0.90 11.22 -1.95
CA ALA A 32 0.36 10.66 -2.40
C ALA A 32 0.28 10.22 -3.87
N GLY A 33 -0.92 10.02 -4.40
CA GLY A 33 -1.10 9.63 -5.80
C GLY A 33 -1.03 10.76 -6.79
N ASP A 34 -0.69 11.98 -6.34
CA ASP A 34 -0.56 13.13 -7.24
C ASP A 34 0.81 13.13 -7.89
N GLU A 35 1.01 12.21 -8.83
CA GLU A 35 2.27 12.06 -9.55
C GLU A 35 2.01 12.07 -11.04
N ASP A 36 3.05 12.37 -11.81
CA ASP A 36 2.92 12.55 -13.26
C ASP A 36 2.73 11.26 -14.03
N THR A 37 3.35 10.17 -13.59
CA THR A 37 3.26 8.91 -14.31
C THR A 37 2.50 7.88 -13.50
N GLN A 38 1.96 6.89 -14.21
CA GLN A 38 1.22 5.81 -13.57
C GLN A 38 2.11 4.99 -12.65
N ALA A 39 3.35 4.76 -13.07
CA ALA A 39 4.30 4.01 -12.24
C ALA A 39 4.62 4.77 -10.97
N ALA A 40 4.87 6.08 -11.07
CA ALA A 40 5.16 6.89 -9.90
C ALA A 40 3.97 6.95 -8.95
N LYS A 41 2.75 7.04 -9.50
CA LYS A 41 1.54 7.02 -8.67
C LYS A 41 1.45 5.73 -7.86
N GLY A 42 1.65 4.59 -8.53
CA GLY A 42 1.56 3.30 -7.85
C GLY A 42 2.57 3.17 -6.73
N ILE A 43 3.80 3.59 -6.99
CA ILE A 43 4.86 3.53 -5.98
C ILE A 43 4.51 4.45 -4.80
N ALA A 44 4.09 5.68 -5.10
CA ALA A 44 3.79 6.65 -4.06
C ALA A 44 2.62 6.21 -3.18
N ILE A 45 1.57 5.69 -3.80
CA ILE A 45 0.40 5.21 -3.04
C ILE A 45 0.78 4.01 -2.19
N GLY A 46 1.52 3.05 -2.76
CA GLY A 46 1.96 1.87 -2.02
C GLY A 46 2.83 2.24 -0.83
N ASN A 47 3.76 3.16 -1.03
CA ASN A 47 4.64 3.59 0.05
C ASN A 47 3.86 4.35 1.13
N ALA A 48 2.86 5.14 0.72
CA ALA A 48 2.02 5.86 1.68
C ALA A 48 1.17 4.88 2.51
N LEU A 49 0.68 3.81 1.88
CA LEU A 49 -0.05 2.78 2.60
C LEU A 49 0.85 2.12 3.64
N LEU A 50 2.07 1.75 3.25
CA LEU A 50 3.01 1.15 4.18
C LEU A 50 3.35 2.10 5.33
N ALA A 51 3.57 3.38 5.01
CA ALA A 51 3.86 4.36 6.05
C ALA A 51 2.70 4.51 7.03
N ALA A 52 1.47 4.34 6.54
CA ALA A 52 0.30 4.47 7.40
C ALA A 52 0.12 3.27 8.32
N ILE A 53 0.48 2.06 7.86
CA ILE A 53 0.18 0.85 8.63
C ILE A 53 1.36 0.29 9.40
N ILE A 54 2.60 0.61 9.04
CA ILE A 54 3.76 0.10 9.78
C ILE A 54 3.91 0.86 11.07
N GLU A 55 3.64 0.16 12.17
CA GLU A 55 3.72 0.76 13.49
C GLU A 55 5.13 0.61 14.06
N ASP A 56 5.77 -0.53 13.77
CA ASP A 56 7.11 -0.81 14.26
C ASP A 56 7.70 -1.93 13.41
N TRP A 57 9.02 -2.07 13.40
CA TRP A 57 9.67 -3.18 12.71
C TRP A 57 11.03 -3.47 13.36
N SER A 58 11.60 -4.63 13.01
CA SER A 58 12.85 -5.07 13.59
C SER A 58 14.09 -4.60 12.82
N TYR A 59 13.92 -3.90 11.71
CA TYR A 59 15.06 -3.35 10.97
C TYR A 59 15.73 -2.24 11.77
N ASP A 60 17.03 -2.07 11.53
CA ASP A 60 17.78 -0.97 12.15
C ASP A 60 17.64 0.27 11.28
N LEU A 61 16.41 0.69 11.09
CA LEU A 61 16.01 1.83 10.26
C LEU A 61 14.83 2.50 10.94
N LEU A 62 14.69 3.81 10.71
CA LEU A 62 13.48 4.49 11.17
C LEU A 62 12.28 3.99 10.39
N ILE A 63 11.13 3.90 11.07
CA ILE A 63 9.92 3.41 10.40
C ILE A 63 9.48 4.42 9.33
N PRO A 64 8.72 3.96 8.31
CA PRO A 64 8.36 4.85 7.19
C PRO A 64 7.56 6.08 7.57
N SER A 65 6.79 6.04 8.65
CA SER A 65 6.05 7.22 9.09
C SER A 65 6.98 8.32 9.57
N VAL A 66 8.20 7.98 9.96
CA VAL A 66 9.22 8.95 10.39
C VAL A 66 10.12 9.31 9.21
N LYS A 67 10.54 8.31 8.44
CA LYS A 67 11.42 8.53 7.29
C LYS A 67 10.96 7.62 6.16
N LYS A 68 10.20 8.15 5.22
CA LYS A 68 9.60 7.31 4.18
C LYS A 68 10.62 6.66 3.25
N ASP A 69 11.82 7.20 3.13
CA ASP A 69 12.85 6.60 2.29
C ASP A 69 13.33 5.27 2.85
N SER A 70 13.04 4.97 4.12
CA SER A 70 13.44 3.68 4.69
C SER A 70 12.85 2.50 3.92
N ILE A 71 11.71 2.67 3.28
CA ILE A 71 11.10 1.61 2.49
C ILE A 71 12.02 1.17 1.36
N GLU A 72 12.77 2.10 0.79
CA GLU A 72 13.67 1.79 -0.34
C GLU A 72 14.89 0.99 0.09
N GLU A 73 15.14 0.88 1.38
CA GLU A 73 16.24 0.08 1.90
C GLU A 73 15.88 -1.38 2.12
N LEU A 74 14.61 -1.74 1.96
CA LEU A 74 14.17 -3.11 2.18
C LEU A 74 14.57 -4.00 1.03
N SER A 75 14.76 -5.30 1.32
CA SER A 75 14.99 -6.26 0.25
C SER A 75 13.70 -6.41 -0.57
N ILE A 76 13.84 -6.79 -1.83
CA ILE A 76 12.68 -6.95 -2.71
C ILE A 76 11.69 -7.99 -2.17
N PRO A 77 12.14 -9.18 -1.71
CA PRO A 77 11.17 -10.15 -1.15
C PRO A 77 10.39 -9.60 0.05
N ASP A 78 11.05 -8.83 0.92
CA ASP A 78 10.37 -8.26 2.06
C ASP A 78 9.37 -7.20 1.62
N TYR A 79 9.76 -6.36 0.67
CA TYR A 79 8.87 -5.34 0.14
C TYR A 79 7.63 -5.95 -0.52
N VAL A 80 7.83 -7.01 -1.31
CA VAL A 80 6.71 -7.70 -1.97
C VAL A 80 5.75 -8.28 -0.93
N ALA A 81 6.30 -8.88 0.14
CA ALA A 81 5.46 -9.43 1.20
C ALA A 81 4.64 -8.35 1.89
N LEU A 82 5.24 -7.17 2.12
CA LEU A 82 4.52 -6.06 2.72
C LEU A 82 3.46 -5.52 1.78
N MET A 83 3.75 -5.44 0.49
CA MET A 83 2.77 -4.94 -0.48
C MET A 83 1.55 -5.84 -0.57
N LYS A 84 1.72 -7.14 -0.36
CA LYS A 84 0.57 -8.04 -0.32
C LYS A 84 -0.36 -7.71 0.83
N GLU A 85 0.19 -7.24 1.94
CA GLU A 85 -0.63 -6.84 3.08
C GLU A 85 -1.45 -5.59 2.75
N THR A 86 -0.95 -4.72 1.88
CA THR A 86 -1.68 -3.50 1.53
C THR A 86 -2.84 -3.75 0.58
N GLU A 87 -2.87 -4.89 -0.12
CA GLU A 87 -3.96 -5.17 -1.05
C GLU A 87 -5.31 -5.23 -0.35
N ASN A 88 -5.37 -5.96 0.77
CA ASN A 88 -6.62 -6.03 1.53
C ASN A 88 -6.96 -4.70 2.16
N LEU A 89 -5.95 -3.98 2.64
CA LEU A 89 -6.15 -2.67 3.23
C LEU A 89 -6.75 -1.70 2.22
N THR A 90 -6.28 -1.74 0.99
CA THR A 90 -6.80 -0.86 -0.07
C THR A 90 -8.29 -1.12 -0.28
N LYS A 91 -8.70 -2.37 -0.27
CA LYS A 91 -10.11 -2.70 -0.44
C LYS A 91 -10.97 -2.17 0.69
N GLU A 92 -10.45 -2.16 1.90
CA GLU A 92 -11.20 -1.66 3.04
C GLU A 92 -11.24 -0.14 3.08
N LEU A 93 -10.15 0.54 2.75
CA LEU A 93 -10.09 1.99 2.80
C LEU A 93 -10.72 2.66 1.60
N PHE A 94 -10.64 2.04 0.44
CA PHE A 94 -11.11 2.61 -0.81
C PHE A 94 -11.94 1.60 -1.59
N PRO A 95 -13.10 1.19 -1.07
CA PRO A 95 -13.87 0.15 -1.75
C PRO A 95 -14.27 0.55 -3.18
N ASP A 96 -14.64 1.81 -3.40
CA ASP A 96 -15.03 2.26 -4.73
C ASP A 96 -13.85 2.25 -5.69
N ILE A 97 -12.67 2.62 -5.21
CA ILE A 97 -11.47 2.64 -6.02
C ILE A 97 -11.02 1.21 -6.33
N ALA A 98 -11.12 0.32 -5.35
CA ALA A 98 -10.75 -1.08 -5.56
C ALA A 98 -11.63 -1.71 -6.63
N ASP A 99 -12.93 -1.45 -6.61
CA ASP A 99 -13.84 -1.95 -7.63
C ASP A 99 -13.48 -1.39 -8.99
N THR A 100 -13.16 -0.12 -9.07
CA THR A 100 -12.78 0.51 -10.31
C THR A 100 -11.50 -0.10 -10.87
N VAL A 101 -10.52 -0.36 -10.02
CA VAL A 101 -9.28 -0.96 -10.44
C VAL A 101 -9.51 -2.38 -10.95
N GLU A 102 -10.33 -3.15 -10.29
CA GLU A 102 -10.65 -4.48 -10.73
C GLU A 102 -11.35 -4.46 -12.09
N ASN A 103 -12.29 -3.54 -12.27
CA ASN A 103 -12.98 -3.40 -13.54
C ASN A 103 -12.03 -2.96 -14.65
N ALA A 104 -11.13 -2.08 -14.36
CA ALA A 104 -10.16 -1.60 -15.33
C ALA A 104 -9.22 -2.71 -15.77
N ALA A 105 -8.97 -3.68 -14.91
CA ALA A 105 -8.11 -4.80 -15.24
C ALA A 105 -8.83 -5.87 -16.07
N ASP A 106 -10.14 -5.79 -16.16
CA ASP A 106 -10.93 -6.76 -16.92
C ASP A 106 -10.91 -6.37 -18.40
N PRO A 107 -10.33 -7.20 -19.27
CA PRO A 107 -10.27 -6.87 -20.71
C PRO A 107 -11.63 -6.65 -21.32
N LYS A 108 -12.65 -7.28 -20.84
CA LYS A 108 -13.97 -7.11 -21.38
C LYS A 108 -14.49 -5.71 -21.21
N VAL A 109 -14.19 -5.10 -20.08
CA VAL A 109 -14.60 -3.73 -19.83
C VAL A 109 -13.92 -2.79 -20.79
N ILE A 110 -12.66 -3.02 -21.06
CA ILE A 110 -11.90 -2.18 -21.94
C ILE A 110 -12.37 -2.29 -23.38
N THR A 111 -12.64 -3.50 -23.83
CA THR A 111 -13.01 -3.70 -25.21
C THR A 111 -14.43 -3.32 -25.52
N GLU A 112 -15.27 -3.21 -24.54
CA GLU A 112 -16.61 -2.85 -24.75
C GLU A 112 -16.83 -1.55 -25.35
N ASN A 113 -15.94 -0.77 -25.23
CA ASN A 113 -16.04 0.49 -25.84
C ASN A 113 -15.67 0.48 -27.21
N SER A 114 -15.57 -0.40 -27.76
CA SER A 114 -15.23 -0.56 -28.92
C SER A 114 -15.74 -1.27 -29.77
N ASN A 115 -16.22 -1.41 -29.48
CA ASN A 115 -16.48 -2.13 -29.83
C ASN A 115 -16.72 -2.75 -29.93
N ASP A 116 -16.87 -2.78 -29.92
CA ASP A 116 -17.19 -3.43 -29.80
C ASP A 116 -17.39 -3.46 -29.66
#